data_1102366d88f5ac4ddbcd9a52562c0a87
#
_entry.id   1102366d88f5ac4ddbcd9a52562c0a87
#
_cell.length_a   1.000
_cell.length_b   1.000
_cell.length_c   1.000
_cell.angle_alpha   90.00
_cell.angle_beta   90.00
_cell.angle_gamma   90.00
#
_symmetry.space_group_name_H-M   'P 1'
#
loop_
_entity.id
_entity.type
_entity.pdbx_description
1 polymer ?
#
loop_
_entity_poly.entity_id
_entity_poly.type
_entity_poly.pdbx_seq_one_letter_code
_entity_poly.pdbx_strand_id
1 'polypeptide(L)'
;MQKQVQAYLLSDEKELLQPEAILALLQDTAWAKHYTPDIIHGIICNSLCMGLYLNGTQVGFARCVTDYTTVFYLEDVVIHPEHRGRGLGKALVQTILEQEPICRLKGILVTEDAFSLYEKYGFERDREIFMKKVSPLNGCF
;
A
#
# COMPACT_ATOMS: atom_id res chain seq x y z
N MET A 1 -13.06 -8.77 -2.11
CA MET A 1 -13.91 -7.56 -2.16
C MET A 1 -13.57 -6.73 -3.39
N GLN A 2 -14.56 -6.20 -4.05
CA GLN A 2 -14.38 -5.31 -5.20
C GLN A 2 -15.18 -4.02 -5.01
N LYS A 3 -14.62 -2.90 -5.39
CA LYS A 3 -15.26 -1.57 -5.29
C LYS A 3 -14.97 -0.75 -6.54
N GLN A 4 -15.99 -0.19 -7.15
CA GLN A 4 -15.84 0.72 -8.29
C GLN A 4 -15.61 2.15 -7.79
N VAL A 5 -14.59 2.82 -8.33
CA VAL A 5 -14.29 4.24 -8.06
C VAL A 5 -14.03 4.93 -9.40
N GLN A 6 -14.92 5.81 -9.82
CA GLN A 6 -14.89 6.39 -11.19
C GLN A 6 -14.86 5.26 -12.24
N ALA A 7 -13.92 5.28 -13.15
CA ALA A 7 -13.70 4.23 -14.15
C ALA A 7 -12.78 3.08 -13.66
N TYR A 8 -12.36 3.12 -12.41
CA TYR A 8 -11.37 2.20 -11.84
C TYR A 8 -12.01 1.17 -10.93
N LEU A 9 -11.42 -0.02 -10.91
CA LEU A 9 -11.76 -1.09 -9.98
C LEU A 9 -10.73 -1.17 -8.87
N LEU A 10 -11.16 -1.16 -7.62
CA LEU A 10 -10.36 -1.54 -6.44
C LEU A 10 -10.68 -2.98 -6.07
N SER A 11 -9.66 -3.80 -5.82
CA SER A 11 -9.86 -5.21 -5.43
C SER A 11 -8.71 -5.72 -4.58
N ASP A 12 -9.04 -6.54 -3.57
CA ASP A 12 -8.09 -7.30 -2.74
C ASP A 12 -7.93 -8.76 -3.21
N GLU A 13 -8.53 -9.12 -4.32
CA GLU A 13 -8.40 -10.46 -4.88
C GLU A 13 -6.98 -10.68 -5.43
N LYS A 14 -6.26 -11.61 -4.83
CA LYS A 14 -4.85 -11.89 -5.19
C LYS A 14 -4.69 -12.37 -6.62
N GLU A 15 -5.69 -13.03 -7.16
CA GLU A 15 -5.73 -13.55 -8.54
C GLU A 15 -5.71 -12.42 -9.59
N LEU A 16 -6.16 -11.22 -9.22
CA LEU A 16 -6.16 -10.06 -10.11
C LEU A 16 -4.82 -9.30 -10.08
N LEU A 17 -4.00 -9.52 -9.05
CA LEU A 17 -2.72 -8.82 -8.92
C LEU A 17 -1.78 -9.16 -10.08
N GLN A 18 -1.13 -8.14 -10.61
CA GLN A 18 -0.20 -8.25 -11.73
C GLN A 18 1.24 -7.98 -11.21
N PRO A 19 2.01 -9.03 -10.88
CA PRO A 19 3.32 -8.87 -10.23
C PRO A 19 4.29 -7.96 -11.00
N GLU A 20 4.29 -8.04 -12.32
CA GLU A 20 5.14 -7.20 -13.18
C GLU A 20 4.74 -5.73 -13.12
N ALA A 21 3.43 -5.44 -13.09
CA ALA A 21 2.93 -4.09 -12.93
C ALA A 21 3.25 -3.53 -11.54
N ILE A 22 3.09 -4.33 -10.49
CA ILE A 22 3.45 -3.95 -9.12
C ILE A 22 4.94 -3.63 -9.02
N LEU A 23 5.79 -4.48 -9.59
CA LEU A 23 7.24 -4.26 -9.62
C LEU A 23 7.58 -2.93 -10.31
N ALA A 24 7.02 -2.67 -11.47
CA ALA A 24 7.26 -1.43 -12.21
C ALA A 24 6.80 -0.19 -11.43
N LEU A 25 5.63 -0.25 -10.81
CA LEU A 25 5.10 0.84 -9.98
C LEU A 25 6.03 1.14 -8.79
N LEU A 26 6.50 0.11 -8.10
CA LEU A 26 7.32 0.26 -6.89
C LEU A 26 8.77 0.64 -7.20
N GLN A 27 9.35 0.14 -8.28
CA GLN A 27 10.71 0.52 -8.69
C GLN A 27 10.83 2.01 -9.08
N ASP A 28 9.72 2.65 -9.42
CA ASP A 28 9.67 4.10 -9.67
C ASP A 28 9.60 4.95 -8.38
N THR A 29 9.51 4.31 -7.22
CA THR A 29 9.50 4.99 -5.92
C THR A 29 10.91 5.13 -5.34
N ALA A 30 11.07 6.10 -4.41
CA ALA A 30 12.35 6.29 -3.72
C ALA A 30 12.70 5.14 -2.76
N TRP A 31 11.68 4.46 -2.21
CA TRP A 31 11.87 3.46 -1.15
C TRP A 31 11.99 2.02 -1.64
N ALA A 32 11.55 1.70 -2.86
CA ALA A 32 11.45 0.33 -3.35
C ALA A 32 12.22 0.08 -4.66
N LYS A 33 13.21 0.93 -4.99
CA LYS A 33 14.03 0.78 -6.20
C LYS A 33 14.77 -0.57 -6.28
N HIS A 34 15.08 -1.15 -5.13
CA HIS A 34 15.81 -2.42 -5.01
C HIS A 34 14.90 -3.66 -5.09
N TYR A 35 13.58 -3.48 -5.20
CA TYR A 35 12.66 -4.62 -5.26
C TYR A 35 12.90 -5.46 -6.52
N THR A 36 12.76 -6.77 -6.34
CA THR A 36 12.95 -7.80 -7.36
C THR A 36 11.66 -8.60 -7.54
N PRO A 37 11.52 -9.40 -8.60
CA PRO A 37 10.38 -10.30 -8.75
C PRO A 37 10.13 -11.21 -7.54
N ASP A 38 11.18 -11.74 -6.92
CA ASP A 38 11.07 -12.58 -5.73
C ASP A 38 10.52 -11.82 -4.53
N ILE A 39 10.92 -10.57 -4.35
CA ILE A 39 10.37 -9.69 -3.30
C ILE A 39 8.88 -9.45 -3.55
N ILE A 40 8.47 -9.16 -4.77
CA ILE A 40 7.06 -8.97 -5.12
C ILE A 40 6.25 -10.23 -4.84
N HIS A 41 6.76 -11.40 -5.18
CA HIS A 41 6.10 -12.66 -4.85
C HIS A 41 5.90 -12.83 -3.33
N GLY A 42 6.94 -12.56 -2.55
CA GLY A 42 6.86 -12.61 -1.08
C GLY A 42 5.84 -11.63 -0.51
N ILE A 43 5.79 -10.40 -1.05
CA ILE A 43 4.81 -9.37 -0.68
C ILE A 43 3.38 -9.87 -0.92
N ILE A 44 3.10 -10.38 -2.11
CA ILE A 44 1.77 -10.86 -2.49
C ILE A 44 1.33 -12.03 -1.60
N CYS A 45 2.24 -12.95 -1.29
CA CYS A 45 1.91 -14.11 -0.47
C CYS A 45 1.63 -13.75 1.01
N ASN A 46 2.32 -12.75 1.55
CA ASN A 46 2.37 -12.51 3.00
C ASN A 46 1.72 -11.20 3.45
N SER A 47 1.07 -10.47 2.57
CA SER A 47 0.40 -9.20 2.90
C SER A 47 -1.05 -9.20 2.46
N LEU A 48 -1.87 -8.39 3.11
CA LEU A 48 -3.14 -7.96 2.55
C LEU A 48 -2.84 -6.92 1.46
N CYS A 49 -3.14 -7.24 0.22
CA CYS A 49 -2.86 -6.40 -0.93
C CYS A 49 -4.15 -5.80 -1.51
N MET A 50 -4.07 -4.56 -1.96
CA MET A 50 -5.14 -3.87 -2.67
C MET A 50 -4.60 -3.38 -4.01
N GLY A 51 -5.22 -3.82 -5.09
CA GLY A 51 -4.91 -3.34 -6.44
C GLY A 51 -5.93 -2.32 -6.94
N LEU A 52 -5.46 -1.39 -7.75
CA LEU A 52 -6.29 -0.45 -8.51
C LEU A 52 -6.11 -0.73 -10.00
N TYR A 53 -7.21 -0.89 -10.72
CA TYR A 53 -7.21 -1.34 -12.12
C TYR A 53 -8.01 -0.39 -13.00
N LEU A 54 -7.52 -0.16 -14.22
CA LEU A 54 -8.26 0.49 -15.30
C LEU A 54 -8.30 -0.46 -16.50
N ASN A 55 -9.51 -0.83 -16.94
CA ASN A 55 -9.70 -1.74 -18.08
C ASN A 55 -8.84 -3.03 -17.96
N GLY A 56 -8.76 -3.61 -16.77
CA GLY A 56 -8.00 -4.83 -16.51
C GLY A 56 -6.50 -4.64 -16.31
N THR A 57 -5.96 -3.44 -16.45
CA THR A 57 -4.55 -3.14 -16.21
C THR A 57 -4.37 -2.56 -14.80
N GLN A 58 -3.43 -3.10 -14.04
CA GLN A 58 -3.12 -2.60 -12.70
C GLN A 58 -2.34 -1.28 -12.79
N VAL A 59 -2.88 -0.24 -12.18
CA VAL A 59 -2.34 1.13 -12.18
C VAL A 59 -2.09 1.69 -10.78
N GLY A 60 -2.37 0.90 -9.75
CA GLY A 60 -2.09 1.27 -8.37
C GLY A 60 -1.98 0.06 -7.46
N PHE A 61 -1.36 0.27 -6.30
CA PHE A 61 -1.11 -0.78 -5.32
C PHE A 61 -1.00 -0.19 -3.93
N ALA A 62 -1.43 -0.95 -2.93
CA ALA A 62 -1.15 -0.74 -1.52
C ALA A 62 -1.15 -2.08 -0.80
N ARG A 63 -0.44 -2.17 0.33
CA ARG A 63 -0.48 -3.38 1.15
C ARG A 63 -0.46 -3.07 2.64
N CYS A 64 -1.02 -3.99 3.42
CA CYS A 64 -0.87 -4.05 4.86
C CYS A 64 -0.15 -5.34 5.24
N VAL A 65 0.97 -5.22 5.94
CA VAL A 65 1.58 -6.34 6.67
C VAL A 65 0.82 -6.47 7.98
N THR A 66 0.23 -7.62 8.24
CA THR A 66 -0.68 -7.77 9.38
C THR A 66 -0.79 -9.21 9.85
N ASP A 67 -1.02 -9.39 11.15
CA ASP A 67 -1.42 -10.67 11.76
C ASP A 67 -2.95 -10.86 11.75
N TYR A 68 -3.71 -9.91 11.21
CA TYR A 68 -5.19 -9.88 11.19
C TYR A 68 -5.85 -9.87 12.57
N THR A 69 -5.09 -9.61 13.64
CA THR A 69 -5.57 -9.73 15.02
C THR A 69 -5.20 -8.53 15.87
N THR A 70 -3.97 -8.04 15.78
CA THR A 70 -3.46 -7.00 16.70
C THR A 70 -2.96 -5.73 16.02
N VAL A 71 -2.31 -5.85 14.85
CA VAL A 71 -1.59 -4.73 14.23
C VAL A 71 -1.56 -4.85 12.71
N PHE A 72 -1.47 -3.72 12.05
CA PHE A 72 -1.07 -3.65 10.65
C PHE A 72 -0.01 -2.58 10.41
N TYR A 73 0.79 -2.78 9.39
CA TYR A 73 1.73 -1.81 8.85
C TYR A 73 1.36 -1.50 7.39
N LEU A 74 0.89 -0.28 7.14
CA LEU A 74 0.53 0.16 5.80
C LEU A 74 1.79 0.53 5.03
N GLU A 75 2.00 -0.09 3.88
CA GLU A 75 3.18 0.09 3.04
C GLU A 75 2.85 0.12 1.55
N ASP A 76 3.82 0.60 0.78
CA ASP A 76 3.83 0.53 -0.68
C ASP A 76 2.57 1.10 -1.35
N VAL A 77 2.08 2.22 -0.83
CA VAL A 77 0.97 2.96 -1.46
C VAL A 77 1.50 3.70 -2.69
N VAL A 78 1.07 3.29 -3.87
CA VAL A 78 1.55 3.87 -5.13
C VAL A 78 0.45 3.93 -6.18
N ILE A 79 0.45 5.03 -6.95
CA ILE A 79 -0.40 5.21 -8.12
C ILE A 79 0.52 5.51 -9.32
N HIS A 80 0.23 4.89 -10.45
CA HIS A 80 0.95 5.16 -11.70
C HIS A 80 0.92 6.66 -12.01
N PRO A 81 2.05 7.26 -12.43
CA PRO A 81 2.15 8.72 -12.65
C PRO A 81 1.05 9.32 -13.52
N GLU A 82 0.65 8.64 -14.59
CA GLU A 82 -0.40 9.13 -15.50
C GLU A 82 -1.81 9.14 -14.89
N HIS A 83 -2.00 8.49 -13.75
CA HIS A 83 -3.29 8.39 -13.07
C HIS A 83 -3.35 9.19 -11.76
N ARG A 84 -2.31 9.94 -11.43
CA ARG A 84 -2.25 10.80 -10.24
C ARG A 84 -3.12 12.04 -10.38
N GLY A 85 -3.39 12.71 -9.25
CA GLY A 85 -4.17 13.95 -9.23
C GLY A 85 -5.68 13.75 -9.41
N ARG A 86 -6.19 12.54 -9.26
CA ARG A 86 -7.61 12.17 -9.44
C ARG A 86 -8.27 11.66 -8.16
N GLY A 87 -7.59 11.76 -7.02
CA GLY A 87 -8.08 11.25 -5.73
C GLY A 87 -7.98 9.72 -5.57
N LEU A 88 -7.28 9.03 -6.47
CA LEU A 88 -7.21 7.56 -6.48
C LEU A 88 -6.36 7.01 -5.32
N GLY A 89 -5.27 7.69 -4.96
CA GLY A 89 -4.47 7.31 -3.80
C GLY A 89 -5.26 7.38 -2.50
N LYS A 90 -6.07 8.42 -2.35
CA LYS A 90 -6.99 8.57 -1.21
C LYS A 90 -8.04 7.44 -1.19
N ALA A 91 -8.64 7.15 -2.33
CA ALA A 91 -9.63 6.07 -2.44
C ALA A 91 -9.02 4.70 -2.11
N LEU A 92 -7.79 4.44 -2.59
CA LEU A 92 -7.04 3.21 -2.30
C LEU A 92 -6.76 3.06 -0.80
N VAL A 93 -6.22 4.09 -0.16
CA VAL A 93 -5.94 4.10 1.29
C VAL A 93 -7.23 3.93 2.09
N GLN A 94 -8.25 4.70 1.78
CA GLN A 94 -9.54 4.60 2.46
C GLN A 94 -10.10 3.19 2.37
N THR A 95 -10.10 2.61 1.18
CA THR A 95 -10.69 1.29 0.97
C THR A 95 -9.95 0.20 1.74
N ILE A 96 -8.60 0.22 1.76
CA ILE A 96 -7.85 -0.78 2.52
C ILE A 96 -8.00 -0.61 4.05
N LEU A 97 -8.06 0.63 4.53
CA LEU A 97 -8.20 0.92 5.97
C LEU A 97 -9.61 0.66 6.51
N GLU A 98 -10.63 0.70 5.67
CA GLU A 98 -12.01 0.41 6.07
C GLU A 98 -12.33 -1.10 6.12
N GLN A 99 -11.45 -1.95 5.60
CA GLN A 99 -11.68 -3.40 5.60
C GLN A 99 -11.58 -4.02 6.99
N GLU A 100 -12.43 -5.02 7.22
CA GLU A 100 -12.28 -5.91 8.39
C GLU A 100 -11.15 -6.93 8.16
N PRO A 101 -10.32 -7.22 9.15
CA PRO A 101 -10.31 -6.62 10.51
C PRO A 101 -9.48 -5.34 10.63
N ILE A 102 -8.85 -4.85 9.55
CA ILE A 102 -7.88 -3.75 9.53
C ILE A 102 -8.42 -2.52 10.28
N CYS A 103 -9.68 -2.16 10.05
CA CYS A 103 -10.31 -0.99 10.64
C CYS A 103 -10.36 -0.97 12.18
N ARG A 104 -10.09 -2.10 12.82
CA ARG A 104 -10.10 -2.24 14.30
C ARG A 104 -8.71 -2.44 14.88
N LEU A 105 -7.69 -2.58 14.06
CA LEU A 105 -6.34 -2.88 14.51
C LEU A 105 -5.53 -1.62 14.77
N LYS A 106 -4.49 -1.76 15.59
CA LYS A 106 -3.47 -0.72 15.71
C LYS A 106 -2.71 -0.61 14.40
N GLY A 107 -2.68 0.58 13.82
CA GLY A 107 -1.99 0.85 12.56
C GLY A 107 -0.65 1.56 12.76
N ILE A 108 0.31 1.21 11.92
CA ILE A 108 1.61 1.87 11.83
C ILE A 108 1.85 2.24 10.37
N LEU A 109 2.45 3.38 10.11
CA LEU A 109 2.98 3.75 8.79
C LEU A 109 4.16 4.71 8.94
N VAL A 110 4.94 4.83 7.88
CA VAL A 110 6.02 5.80 7.75
C VAL A 110 5.77 6.65 6.52
N THR A 111 5.83 7.97 6.67
CA THR A 111 5.70 8.92 5.57
C THR A 111 6.57 10.14 5.84
N GLU A 112 7.09 10.76 4.78
CA GLU A 112 7.85 12.01 4.88
C GLU A 112 6.99 13.23 4.63
N ASP A 113 5.94 13.11 3.81
CA ASP A 113 5.22 14.25 3.24
C ASP A 113 3.68 14.11 3.23
N ALA A 114 3.13 12.94 3.54
CA ALA A 114 1.69 12.67 3.44
C ALA A 114 0.96 12.66 4.80
N PHE A 115 1.48 13.34 5.81
CA PHE A 115 0.90 13.34 7.16
C PHE A 115 -0.57 13.77 7.17
N SER A 116 -0.92 14.85 6.48
CA SER A 116 -2.30 15.35 6.45
C SER A 116 -3.29 14.37 5.83
N LEU A 117 -2.84 13.54 4.89
CA LEU A 117 -3.65 12.47 4.33
C LEU A 117 -4.00 11.43 5.40
N TYR A 118 -3.00 10.94 6.11
CA TYR A 118 -3.18 9.85 7.08
C TYR A 118 -3.82 10.30 8.39
N GLU A 119 -3.62 11.54 8.83
CA GLU A 119 -4.30 12.12 9.99
C GLU A 119 -5.82 12.07 9.85
N LYS A 120 -6.36 12.15 8.63
CA LYS A 120 -7.79 12.00 8.35
C LYS A 120 -8.35 10.61 8.68
N TYR A 121 -7.47 9.61 8.75
CA TYR A 121 -7.82 8.22 9.07
C TYR A 121 -7.43 7.81 10.49
N GLY A 122 -7.16 8.78 11.36
CA GLY A 122 -6.88 8.54 12.77
C GLY A 122 -5.41 8.26 13.09
N PHE A 123 -4.50 8.44 12.14
CA PHE A 123 -3.07 8.34 12.42
C PHE A 123 -2.57 9.63 13.08
N GLU A 124 -1.71 9.46 14.07
CA GLU A 124 -1.04 10.54 14.79
C GLU A 124 0.47 10.44 14.61
N ARG A 125 1.15 11.58 14.54
CA ARG A 125 2.61 11.59 14.49
C ARG A 125 3.17 11.21 15.86
N ASP A 126 4.05 10.23 15.89
CA ASP A 126 4.75 9.84 17.11
C ASP A 126 6.23 9.59 16.80
N ARG A 127 7.06 10.59 17.01
CA ARG A 127 8.49 10.53 16.73
C ARG A 127 9.33 10.06 17.90
N GLU A 128 8.82 10.13 19.10
CA GLU A 128 9.58 9.86 20.34
C GLU A 128 9.68 8.39 20.66
N ILE A 129 8.70 7.60 20.23
CA ILE A 129 8.66 6.15 20.53
C ILE A 129 9.05 5.26 19.36
N PHE A 130 9.34 5.83 18.20
CA PHE A 130 9.64 5.07 16.99
C PHE A 130 11.12 4.72 16.91
N MET A 131 11.42 3.43 16.77
CA MET A 131 12.76 2.91 16.49
C MET A 131 12.73 2.06 15.22
N LYS A 132 13.73 2.20 14.37
CA LYS A 132 13.90 1.38 13.18
C LYS A 132 15.21 0.61 13.18
N LYS A 133 15.20 -0.56 12.57
CA LYS A 133 16.41 -1.31 12.23
C LYS A 133 16.60 -1.23 10.70
N VAL A 134 17.76 -0.76 10.28
CA VAL A 134 18.08 -0.72 8.85
C VAL A 134 18.36 -2.12 8.35
N SER A 135 17.73 -2.49 7.22
CA SER A 135 17.97 -3.77 6.59
C SER A 135 19.34 -3.81 5.92
N PRO A 136 20.13 -4.89 6.07
CA PRO A 136 21.35 -5.07 5.30
C PRO A 136 21.10 -5.24 3.78
N LEU A 137 19.85 -5.47 3.38
CA LEU A 137 19.44 -5.59 1.98
C LEU A 137 19.14 -4.23 1.32
N ASN A 138 19.69 -3.14 1.84
CA ASN A 138 19.53 -1.75 1.33
C ASN A 138 18.12 -1.19 1.36
N GLY A 139 17.35 -1.54 2.35
CA GLY A 139 16.08 -0.88 2.53
C GLY A 139 16.27 0.59 2.91
N CYS A 140 15.92 1.51 2.02
CA CYS A 140 15.45 2.79 2.49
C CYS A 140 14.20 2.56 3.32
N PHE A 141 14.24 3.08 4.47
CA PHE A 141 13.06 3.00 5.34
C PHE A 141 12.12 4.13 4.96
#